data_fcf6701533ab6ff63cead301003a4f82
#
_entry.id   fcf6701533ab6ff63cead301003a4f82
#
_cell.length_a   1.000
_cell.length_b   1.000
_cell.length_c   1.000
_cell.angle_alpha   90.00
_cell.angle_beta   90.00
_cell.angle_gamma   90.00
#
_symmetry.space_group_name_H-M   'P 1'
#
loop_
_entity.id
_entity.type
_entity.pdbx_description
1 polymer ?
#
loop_
_entity_poly.entity_id
_entity_poly.type
_entity_poly.pdbx_seq_one_letter_code
_entity_poly.pdbx_strand_id
1 'polypeptide(L)'
;MNTKSIYTVGKCLLLLLLIFTGYACEDNDEGKENTSAPVLISCNINGTEVDLANIDSETENNLTAGTDGYVEFVFSKTMRQTPPTKDEETGEVLTTGIYFNDKVASNQIVINYEKVRYPYSVSEGSECSLFIEAGTLTDMQHRPYSKDITLKFTATSGISGGDSETVFDAVVDANGRGDYTTVQAAINAAPANLTSPYLIFIAAGTYNECVYIPKTKPFIHLIGENPDRVKIQFALNRVEEQTNSDTWPYSIHNPNSPARLAGYTTDQNCVVLIKATDVYLENISIINLYGALKSRYDGGLGKGGQAEALCSHYDRLAMNNCKLVSFQDTWWTRFQKVNGTYGICRAYVQNSWIEGSTDYIWGSGDVLIENSTFYNTGNGSFITASRSNETDAYGYVMKDCTIDGEAGITAFSFGRQQSTSAKAVFINTALKMDIIAVSYTHLTLPTIA
;
A
#
# COMPACT_ATOMS: atom_id res chain seq x y z
N MET A 1 25.76 27.31 -2.53
CA MET A 1 24.88 26.82 -3.60
C MET A 1 25.16 25.34 -3.76
N ASN A 2 24.44 24.52 -3.01
CA ASN A 2 24.63 23.07 -3.02
C ASN A 2 23.57 22.46 -3.94
N THR A 3 24.01 21.87 -5.01
CA THR A 3 23.21 21.04 -5.91
C THR A 3 22.87 19.74 -5.18
N LYS A 4 21.66 19.62 -4.67
CA LYS A 4 21.15 18.41 -4.00
C LYS A 4 20.96 17.31 -5.04
N SER A 5 21.45 16.14 -4.71
CA SER A 5 21.31 14.92 -5.51
C SER A 5 19.88 14.39 -5.48
N ILE A 6 19.11 14.67 -6.54
CA ILE A 6 17.68 14.31 -6.71
C ILE A 6 17.54 12.92 -7.42
N TYR A 7 18.54 12.06 -7.39
CA TYR A 7 18.68 11.03 -8.42
C TYR A 7 18.02 9.67 -8.16
N THR A 8 17.47 9.37 -6.98
CA THR A 8 17.00 7.99 -6.73
C THR A 8 15.49 7.81 -6.84
N VAL A 9 14.69 8.76 -6.41
CA VAL A 9 13.22 8.64 -6.46
C VAL A 9 12.64 8.93 -7.86
N GLY A 10 13.28 9.81 -8.61
CA GLY A 10 12.84 10.13 -9.98
C GLY A 10 12.90 8.95 -10.96
N LYS A 11 13.78 7.98 -10.74
CA LYS A 11 13.87 6.79 -11.62
C LYS A 11 12.74 5.79 -11.38
N CYS A 12 12.28 5.60 -10.15
CA CYS A 12 11.18 4.67 -9.87
C CYS A 12 9.83 5.23 -10.37
N LEU A 13 9.59 6.52 -10.21
CA LEU A 13 8.37 7.15 -10.72
C LEU A 13 8.34 7.19 -12.26
N LEU A 14 9.51 7.36 -12.89
CA LEU A 14 9.61 7.32 -14.35
C LEU A 14 9.29 5.92 -14.90
N LEU A 15 9.63 4.85 -14.17
CA LEU A 15 9.30 3.48 -14.57
C LEU A 15 7.78 3.20 -14.48
N LEU A 16 7.12 3.69 -13.42
CA LEU A 16 5.66 3.58 -13.26
C LEU A 16 4.89 4.42 -14.29
N LEU A 17 5.38 5.60 -14.66
CA LEU A 17 4.79 6.43 -15.71
C LEU A 17 5.03 5.86 -17.12
N LEU A 18 6.16 5.19 -17.37
CA LEU A 18 6.47 4.58 -18.66
C LEU A 18 5.60 3.35 -18.99
N ILE A 19 5.07 2.64 -17.99
CA ILE A 19 4.15 1.53 -18.22
C ILE A 19 2.80 2.01 -18.78
N PHE A 20 2.43 3.28 -18.55
CA PHE A 20 1.18 3.87 -19.05
C PHE A 20 1.33 4.75 -20.29
N THR A 21 2.55 5.10 -20.71
CA THR A 21 2.76 5.83 -21.96
C THR A 21 2.95 4.86 -23.13
N GLY A 22 1.84 4.31 -23.60
CA GLY A 22 1.68 3.74 -24.94
C GLY A 22 2.80 2.89 -25.47
N TYR A 23 2.82 1.59 -25.14
CA TYR A 23 3.33 0.61 -26.08
C TYR A 23 2.22 0.34 -27.11
N ALA A 24 2.30 1.03 -28.25
CA ALA A 24 1.81 0.48 -29.48
C ALA A 24 2.68 -0.76 -29.76
N CYS A 25 2.06 -1.90 -29.97
CA CYS A 25 2.76 -3.09 -30.42
C CYS A 25 3.53 -2.77 -31.71
N GLU A 26 4.85 -2.66 -31.61
CA GLU A 26 5.72 -3.05 -32.68
C GLU A 26 6.28 -4.42 -32.30
N ASP A 27 5.84 -5.43 -33.02
CA ASP A 27 6.44 -6.76 -33.00
C ASP A 27 7.91 -6.62 -33.41
N ASN A 28 8.79 -7.01 -32.51
CA ASN A 28 10.12 -7.56 -32.63
C ASN A 28 11.08 -7.02 -31.56
N ASP A 29 10.90 -7.52 -30.35
CA ASP A 29 12.01 -7.97 -29.53
C ASP A 29 11.43 -8.97 -28.51
N GLU A 30 11.76 -10.25 -28.68
CA GLU A 30 11.55 -11.24 -27.64
C GLU A 30 12.37 -10.79 -26.45
N GLY A 31 11.75 -9.99 -25.55
CA GLY A 31 12.30 -9.63 -24.28
C GLY A 31 12.62 -10.91 -23.54
N LYS A 32 13.90 -11.29 -23.53
CA LYS A 32 14.37 -12.39 -22.67
C LYS A 32 13.91 -12.03 -21.27
N GLU A 33 12.90 -12.75 -20.76
CA GLU A 33 12.57 -12.71 -19.35
C GLU A 33 13.87 -12.76 -18.59
N ASN A 34 14.14 -11.77 -17.74
CA ASN A 34 15.30 -11.79 -16.89
C ASN A 34 15.11 -12.93 -15.87
N THR A 35 15.49 -14.15 -16.27
CA THR A 35 15.31 -15.39 -15.50
C THR A 35 16.28 -15.53 -14.34
N SER A 36 17.24 -14.58 -14.17
CA SER A 36 18.20 -14.64 -13.08
C SER A 36 17.54 -14.44 -11.72
N ALA A 37 18.06 -15.09 -10.68
CA ALA A 37 17.66 -14.85 -9.30
C ALA A 37 18.02 -13.41 -8.87
N PRO A 38 17.38 -12.84 -7.82
CA PRO A 38 17.76 -11.55 -7.27
C PRO A 38 19.20 -11.61 -6.69
N VAL A 39 19.91 -10.50 -6.80
CA VAL A 39 21.29 -10.33 -6.29
C VAL A 39 21.30 -9.16 -5.31
N LEU A 40 21.98 -9.30 -4.19
CA LEU A 40 22.25 -8.21 -3.27
C LEU A 40 23.26 -7.23 -3.90
N ILE A 41 22.90 -5.96 -4.00
CA ILE A 41 23.68 -4.92 -4.66
C ILE A 41 24.44 -4.06 -3.65
N SER A 42 23.80 -3.70 -2.55
CA SER A 42 24.42 -2.91 -1.48
C SER A 42 23.71 -3.14 -0.15
N CYS A 43 24.44 -2.81 0.92
CA CYS A 43 23.93 -2.77 2.27
C CYS A 43 24.35 -1.46 2.95
N ASN A 44 23.48 -0.90 3.79
CA ASN A 44 23.87 0.20 4.66
C ASN A 44 23.22 0.05 6.04
N ILE A 45 23.82 0.66 7.06
CA ILE A 45 23.24 0.82 8.39
C ILE A 45 23.08 2.31 8.62
N ASN A 46 21.85 2.78 8.77
CA ASN A 46 21.54 4.20 8.96
C ASN A 46 22.19 5.10 7.91
N GLY A 47 22.19 4.68 6.64
CA GLY A 47 22.80 5.42 5.54
C GLY A 47 24.31 5.27 5.39
N THR A 48 25.01 4.66 6.35
CA THR A 48 26.44 4.34 6.21
C THR A 48 26.60 3.04 5.43
N GLU A 49 27.31 3.10 4.31
CA GLU A 49 27.53 1.95 3.44
C GLU A 49 28.36 0.88 4.16
N VAL A 50 27.93 -0.37 4.02
CA VAL A 50 28.60 -1.56 4.52
C VAL A 50 29.21 -2.32 3.35
N ASP A 51 30.50 -2.63 3.43
CA ASP A 51 31.13 -3.49 2.43
C ASP A 51 30.45 -4.87 2.43
N LEU A 52 29.98 -5.31 1.27
CA LEU A 52 29.31 -6.60 1.12
C LEU A 52 30.20 -7.79 1.51
N ALA A 53 31.54 -7.61 1.53
CA ALA A 53 32.48 -8.60 2.05
C ALA A 53 32.32 -8.82 3.57
N ASN A 54 31.69 -7.88 4.28
CA ASN A 54 31.39 -7.99 5.71
C ASN A 54 30.05 -8.70 5.98
N ILE A 55 29.28 -8.99 4.95
CA ILE A 55 28.05 -9.79 5.05
C ILE A 55 28.48 -11.26 4.95
N ASP A 56 27.92 -12.09 5.83
CA ASP A 56 28.24 -13.54 5.96
C ASP A 56 29.68 -13.84 6.39
N SER A 57 30.40 -12.83 6.85
CA SER A 57 31.74 -13.01 7.38
C SER A 57 31.67 -13.53 8.82
N GLU A 58 32.38 -14.65 9.11
CA GLU A 58 32.59 -15.16 10.47
C GLU A 58 33.53 -14.26 11.28
N THR A 59 34.22 -13.35 10.62
CA THR A 59 35.12 -12.40 11.29
C THR A 59 34.33 -11.32 11.99
N GLU A 60 34.72 -10.98 13.20
CA GLU A 60 34.14 -9.85 13.94
C GLU A 60 34.36 -8.56 13.11
N ASN A 61 33.26 -8.08 12.55
CA ASN A 61 33.27 -6.79 11.86
C ASN A 61 33.14 -5.71 12.93
N ASN A 62 34.11 -4.80 12.99
CA ASN A 62 34.06 -3.62 13.88
C ASN A 62 33.07 -2.58 13.36
N LEU A 63 31.91 -3.01 12.87
CA LEU A 63 30.86 -2.10 12.43
C LEU A 63 30.19 -1.48 13.65
N THR A 64 30.04 -0.16 13.64
CA THR A 64 29.32 0.58 14.66
C THR A 64 28.14 1.30 14.03
N ALA A 65 27.02 1.36 14.76
CA ALA A 65 25.82 2.04 14.30
C ALA A 65 25.14 2.76 15.48
N GLY A 66 24.17 3.62 15.20
CA GLY A 66 23.35 4.25 16.23
C GLY A 66 22.53 3.23 17.05
N THR A 67 22.00 3.67 18.19
CA THR A 67 21.16 2.83 19.07
C THR A 67 19.79 2.55 18.47
N ASP A 68 19.35 3.32 17.50
CA ASP A 68 18.12 3.10 16.74
C ASP A 68 18.31 3.48 15.27
N GLY A 69 17.45 2.94 14.41
CA GLY A 69 17.50 3.16 13.00
C GLY A 69 17.14 1.92 12.18
N TYR A 70 17.81 1.72 11.05
CA TYR A 70 17.55 0.57 10.19
C TYR A 70 18.79 0.06 9.47
N VAL A 71 18.77 -1.23 9.16
CA VAL A 71 19.65 -1.86 8.17
C VAL A 71 18.89 -1.88 6.84
N GLU A 72 19.48 -1.38 5.76
CA GLU A 72 18.91 -1.41 4.42
C GLU A 72 19.73 -2.30 3.49
N PHE A 73 19.06 -3.21 2.83
CA PHE A 73 19.59 -4.03 1.75
C PHE A 73 18.97 -3.58 0.42
N VAL A 74 19.77 -3.42 -0.62
CA VAL A 74 19.31 -3.11 -1.97
C VAL A 74 19.58 -4.30 -2.87
N PHE A 75 18.55 -4.77 -3.56
CA PHE A 75 18.62 -5.90 -4.46
C PHE A 75 18.53 -5.45 -5.93
N SER A 76 18.91 -6.34 -6.84
CA SER A 76 18.82 -6.11 -8.30
C SER A 76 17.38 -6.17 -8.83
N LYS A 77 16.42 -6.52 -7.99
CA LYS A 77 14.99 -6.71 -8.33
C LYS A 77 14.11 -6.27 -7.20
N THR A 78 12.85 -5.97 -7.53
CA THR A 78 11.79 -5.76 -6.55
C THR A 78 11.59 -7.03 -5.72
N MET A 79 11.62 -6.88 -4.40
CA MET A 79 11.60 -7.98 -3.44
C MET A 79 10.25 -8.10 -2.74
N ARG A 80 10.00 -9.27 -2.16
CA ARG A 80 8.93 -9.56 -1.22
C ARG A 80 9.43 -10.50 -0.14
N GLN A 81 8.81 -10.49 1.01
CA GLN A 81 9.03 -11.50 2.05
C GLN A 81 8.10 -12.69 1.81
N THR A 82 8.62 -13.91 1.98
CA THR A 82 7.79 -15.10 2.06
C THR A 82 6.90 -15.05 3.32
N PRO A 83 5.67 -15.58 3.25
CA PRO A 83 4.81 -15.62 4.44
C PRO A 83 5.50 -16.33 5.62
N PRO A 84 5.29 -15.85 6.84
CA PRO A 84 5.79 -16.53 8.05
C PRO A 84 5.26 -17.97 8.15
N THR A 85 6.11 -18.88 8.59
CA THR A 85 5.67 -20.23 8.94
C THR A 85 4.96 -20.17 10.30
N LYS A 86 3.79 -20.80 10.36
CA LYS A 86 2.96 -20.85 11.57
C LYS A 86 2.71 -22.29 11.99
N ASP A 87 2.54 -22.49 13.28
CA ASP A 87 2.01 -23.73 13.82
C ASP A 87 0.56 -23.93 13.35
N GLU A 88 0.24 -25.09 12.81
CA GLU A 88 -1.07 -25.37 12.20
C GLU A 88 -2.20 -25.47 13.24
N GLU A 89 -1.90 -25.84 14.48
CA GLU A 89 -2.89 -26.02 15.54
C GLU A 89 -3.13 -24.74 16.34
N THR A 90 -2.06 -24.02 16.66
CA THR A 90 -2.13 -22.82 17.54
C THR A 90 -2.17 -21.51 16.75
N GLY A 91 -1.74 -21.50 15.48
CA GLY A 91 -1.56 -20.28 14.67
C GLY A 91 -0.37 -19.43 15.11
N GLU A 92 0.44 -19.91 16.05
CA GLU A 92 1.64 -19.21 16.51
C GLU A 92 2.69 -19.13 15.41
N VAL A 93 3.37 -17.98 15.28
CA VAL A 93 4.45 -17.79 14.31
C VAL A 93 5.68 -18.56 14.78
N LEU A 94 6.06 -19.58 14.02
CA LEU A 94 7.24 -20.40 14.29
C LEU A 94 8.51 -19.72 13.79
N THR A 95 8.47 -19.17 12.58
CA THR A 95 9.57 -18.39 12.03
C THR A 95 9.08 -17.40 10.97
N THR A 96 9.77 -16.27 10.89
CA THR A 96 9.65 -15.29 9.80
C THR A 96 10.80 -15.42 8.80
N GLY A 97 11.77 -16.31 9.07
CA GLY A 97 13.05 -16.39 8.34
C GLY A 97 13.99 -15.22 8.66
N ILE A 98 13.64 -14.37 9.63
CA ILE A 98 14.42 -13.20 10.04
C ILE A 98 14.63 -13.25 11.54
N TYR A 99 15.86 -13.10 11.97
CA TYR A 99 16.25 -13.17 13.36
C TYR A 99 17.10 -11.94 13.73
N PHE A 100 16.80 -11.38 14.89
CA PHE A 100 17.60 -10.31 15.46
C PHE A 100 18.05 -10.73 16.87
N ASN A 101 19.37 -10.77 17.08
CA ASN A 101 19.98 -11.28 18.30
C ASN A 101 19.46 -12.68 18.67
N ASP A 102 19.48 -13.58 17.68
CA ASP A 102 19.05 -14.99 17.77
C ASP A 102 17.57 -15.22 18.14
N LYS A 103 16.77 -14.17 18.08
CA LYS A 103 15.33 -14.27 18.30
C LYS A 103 14.58 -14.03 17.00
N VAL A 104 13.48 -14.76 16.79
CA VAL A 104 12.56 -14.46 15.67
C VAL A 104 12.20 -12.99 15.73
N ALA A 105 12.48 -12.29 14.65
CA ALA A 105 12.27 -10.87 14.59
C ALA A 105 10.77 -10.55 14.71
N SER A 106 10.41 -9.82 15.75
CA SER A 106 9.06 -9.29 15.95
C SER A 106 8.76 -8.08 15.07
N ASN A 107 9.80 -7.40 14.61
CA ASN A 107 9.69 -6.25 13.71
C ASN A 107 9.55 -6.76 12.28
N GLN A 108 8.55 -6.23 11.58
CA GLN A 108 8.41 -6.53 10.17
C GLN A 108 9.46 -5.76 9.38
N ILE A 109 10.05 -6.42 8.39
CA ILE A 109 10.84 -5.70 7.39
C ILE A 109 9.93 -4.81 6.56
N VAL A 110 10.46 -3.65 6.22
CA VAL A 110 9.83 -2.73 5.27
C VAL A 110 10.44 -2.98 3.91
N ILE A 111 9.63 -3.37 2.94
CA ILE A 111 10.09 -3.62 1.57
C ILE A 111 9.55 -2.50 0.67
N ASN A 112 10.47 -1.82 0.02
CA ASN A 112 10.18 -0.80 -0.97
C ASN A 112 10.93 -1.13 -2.26
N TYR A 113 10.27 -1.85 -3.17
CA TYR A 113 10.83 -2.34 -4.43
C TYR A 113 12.10 -3.16 -4.22
N GLU A 114 13.26 -2.66 -4.65
CA GLU A 114 14.56 -3.28 -4.51
C GLU A 114 15.15 -3.14 -3.10
N LYS A 115 14.54 -2.31 -2.23
CA LYS A 115 15.04 -2.00 -0.90
C LYS A 115 14.30 -2.79 0.16
N VAL A 116 15.06 -3.44 1.00
CA VAL A 116 14.58 -4.19 2.16
C VAL A 116 15.19 -3.59 3.41
N ARG A 117 14.38 -3.04 4.31
CA ARG A 117 14.83 -2.39 5.55
C ARG A 117 14.40 -3.19 6.76
N TYR A 118 15.31 -3.38 7.68
CA TYR A 118 15.05 -3.93 9.02
C TYR A 118 15.22 -2.82 10.06
N PRO A 119 14.12 -2.33 10.69
CA PRO A 119 14.22 -1.35 11.76
C PRO A 119 14.68 -1.99 13.06
N TYR A 120 15.54 -1.31 13.82
CA TYR A 120 15.99 -1.76 15.14
C TYR A 120 16.03 -0.61 16.14
N SER A 121 15.92 -0.97 17.44
CA SER A 121 16.12 -0.06 18.56
C SER A 121 16.70 -0.88 19.72
N VAL A 122 17.89 -0.50 20.19
CA VAL A 122 18.66 -1.23 21.20
C VAL A 122 19.37 -0.28 22.13
N SER A 123 19.89 -0.80 23.25
CA SER A 123 20.69 -0.01 24.19
C SER A 123 22.11 0.23 23.67
N GLU A 124 22.73 1.31 24.12
CA GLU A 124 24.16 1.57 23.88
C GLU A 124 25.02 0.40 24.34
N GLY A 125 26.05 0.08 23.56
CA GLY A 125 26.97 -1.03 23.81
C GLY A 125 26.41 -2.40 23.44
N SER A 126 25.18 -2.48 22.91
CA SER A 126 24.61 -3.77 22.48
C SER A 126 25.36 -4.30 21.26
N GLU A 127 25.78 -5.56 21.32
CA GLU A 127 26.17 -6.31 20.15
C GLU A 127 24.91 -6.78 19.42
N CYS A 128 24.80 -6.43 18.15
CA CYS A 128 23.63 -6.70 17.31
C CYS A 128 23.98 -7.71 16.22
N SER A 129 23.11 -8.67 16.01
CA SER A 129 23.19 -9.64 14.92
C SER A 129 21.85 -9.71 14.21
N LEU A 130 21.84 -9.35 12.93
CA LEU A 130 20.71 -9.54 12.03
C LEU A 130 21.01 -10.72 11.11
N PHE A 131 20.12 -11.73 11.14
CA PHE A 131 20.19 -12.89 10.26
C PHE A 131 18.92 -13.00 9.43
N ILE A 132 19.07 -13.13 8.11
CA ILE A 132 17.96 -13.39 7.18
C ILE A 132 18.28 -14.70 6.46
N GLU A 133 17.43 -15.69 6.66
CA GLU A 133 17.58 -17.03 6.11
C GLU A 133 17.39 -17.03 4.58
N ALA A 134 18.17 -17.83 3.87
CA ALA A 134 18.05 -18.02 2.43
C ALA A 134 16.60 -18.39 2.04
N GLY A 135 16.08 -17.77 1.00
CA GLY A 135 14.70 -18.00 0.55
C GLY A 135 13.63 -17.18 1.27
N THR A 136 13.96 -16.49 2.36
CA THR A 136 13.03 -15.58 3.06
C THR A 136 12.62 -14.41 2.16
N LEU A 137 13.51 -13.94 1.33
CA LEU A 137 13.27 -12.87 0.36
C LEU A 137 13.20 -13.45 -1.05
N THR A 138 12.15 -13.14 -1.77
CA THR A 138 11.94 -13.55 -3.16
C THR A 138 11.67 -12.33 -4.04
N ASP A 139 11.94 -12.46 -5.33
CA ASP A 139 11.48 -11.45 -6.28
C ASP A 139 9.98 -11.62 -6.61
N MET A 140 9.47 -10.77 -7.47
CA MET A 140 8.05 -10.77 -7.88
C MET A 140 7.65 -12.01 -8.68
N GLN A 141 8.60 -12.80 -9.19
CA GLN A 141 8.38 -14.09 -9.83
C GLN A 141 8.61 -15.27 -8.88
N HIS A 142 8.64 -15.03 -7.55
CA HIS A 142 8.89 -16.03 -6.50
C HIS A 142 10.27 -16.72 -6.58
N ARG A 143 11.24 -16.11 -7.24
CA ARG A 143 12.60 -16.63 -7.26
C ARG A 143 13.32 -16.17 -5.99
N PRO A 144 13.85 -17.09 -5.20
CA PRO A 144 14.46 -16.76 -3.92
C PRO A 144 15.82 -16.08 -4.09
N TYR A 145 16.13 -15.17 -3.17
CA TYR A 145 17.53 -14.88 -2.85
C TYR A 145 18.08 -16.09 -2.11
N SER A 146 19.09 -16.74 -2.69
CA SER A 146 19.51 -18.11 -2.34
C SER A 146 20.60 -18.20 -1.29
N LYS A 147 20.99 -17.07 -0.70
CA LYS A 147 22.03 -17.01 0.34
C LYS A 147 21.42 -16.51 1.65
N ASP A 148 22.02 -16.95 2.75
CA ASP A 148 21.79 -16.30 4.03
C ASP A 148 22.38 -14.87 4.00
N ILE A 149 21.88 -14.02 4.86
CA ILE A 149 22.45 -12.70 5.13
C ILE A 149 22.73 -12.62 6.63
N THR A 150 23.98 -12.48 7.02
CA THR A 150 24.36 -12.24 8.41
C THR A 150 25.09 -10.92 8.51
N LEU A 151 24.60 -10.01 9.35
CA LEU A 151 25.22 -8.72 9.62
C LEU A 151 25.36 -8.50 11.11
N LYS A 152 26.56 -8.19 11.57
CA LYS A 152 26.87 -7.90 12.98
C LYS A 152 27.37 -6.47 13.13
N PHE A 153 26.93 -5.77 14.16
CA PHE A 153 27.38 -4.41 14.50
C PHE A 153 27.22 -4.12 15.99
N THR A 154 27.95 -3.14 16.50
CA THR A 154 27.81 -2.65 17.87
C THR A 154 27.05 -1.33 17.89
N ALA A 155 26.02 -1.21 18.73
CA ALA A 155 25.27 0.01 18.93
C ALA A 155 26.05 1.00 19.79
N THR A 156 26.21 2.25 19.33
CA THR A 156 26.98 3.29 20.02
C THR A 156 26.16 4.58 20.11
N SER A 157 26.15 5.22 21.28
CA SER A 157 25.55 6.55 21.41
C SER A 157 26.37 7.60 20.69
N GLY A 158 25.72 8.63 20.17
CA GLY A 158 26.40 9.74 19.49
C GLY A 158 26.73 9.48 18.00
N ILE A 159 26.54 8.29 17.48
CA ILE A 159 26.35 8.08 16.05
C ILE A 159 24.87 8.40 15.80
N SER A 160 24.55 9.67 15.57
CA SER A 160 23.33 10.00 14.84
C SER A 160 23.36 9.16 13.59
N GLY A 161 22.32 8.37 13.33
CA GLY A 161 22.21 7.65 12.09
C GLY A 161 22.66 8.62 11.01
N GLY A 162 23.70 8.29 10.25
CA GLY A 162 24.25 9.20 9.27
C GLY A 162 23.06 9.74 8.50
N ASP A 163 23.02 11.03 8.23
CA ASP A 163 21.97 11.65 7.45
C ASP A 163 21.74 10.82 6.21
N SER A 164 20.96 9.76 6.36
CA SER A 164 20.32 9.14 5.22
C SER A 164 19.40 10.24 4.76
N GLU A 165 19.87 11.04 3.81
CA GLU A 165 19.03 11.93 3.04
C GLU A 165 18.01 11.10 2.24
N THR A 166 17.21 10.31 2.93
CA THR A 166 15.84 10.10 2.46
C THR A 166 15.14 11.37 2.88
N VAL A 167 15.39 12.41 2.14
CA VAL A 167 14.85 13.73 2.43
C VAL A 167 13.36 13.62 2.19
N PHE A 168 12.62 13.24 3.24
CA PHE A 168 11.21 13.51 3.26
C PHE A 168 11.04 15.02 3.38
N ASP A 169 10.14 15.56 2.58
CA ASP A 169 9.79 16.97 2.64
C ASP A 169 9.00 17.30 3.92
N ALA A 170 8.35 16.30 4.50
CA ALA A 170 7.64 16.38 5.76
C ALA A 170 7.60 15.03 6.49
N VAL A 171 7.60 15.07 7.81
CA VAL A 171 7.46 13.92 8.71
C VAL A 171 6.22 14.10 9.57
N VAL A 172 5.34 13.09 9.56
CA VAL A 172 4.14 13.03 10.39
C VAL A 172 4.34 12.01 11.51
N ASP A 173 4.22 12.42 12.76
CA ASP A 173 4.23 11.54 13.93
C ASP A 173 3.14 11.96 14.91
N ALA A 174 2.16 11.09 15.15
CA ALA A 174 1.06 11.34 16.07
C ALA A 174 1.51 11.70 17.51
N ASN A 175 2.73 11.32 17.90
CA ASN A 175 3.32 11.62 19.20
C ASN A 175 4.10 12.94 19.23
N GLY A 176 4.09 13.72 18.15
CA GLY A 176 4.72 15.04 18.08
C GLY A 176 6.24 15.03 17.90
N ARG A 177 6.83 13.91 17.41
CA ARG A 177 8.27 13.83 17.12
C ARG A 177 8.60 14.19 15.66
N GLY A 178 7.58 14.43 14.82
CA GLY A 178 7.71 14.88 13.45
C GLY A 178 7.39 16.37 13.29
N ASP A 179 7.36 16.82 12.05
CA ASP A 179 6.97 18.20 11.71
C ASP A 179 5.48 18.45 11.94
N TYR A 180 4.67 17.39 11.81
CA TYR A 180 3.21 17.42 11.92
C TYR A 180 2.71 16.24 12.75
N THR A 181 1.58 16.44 13.44
CA THR A 181 0.91 15.38 14.20
C THR A 181 -0.24 14.73 13.42
N THR A 182 -0.63 15.31 12.28
CA THR A 182 -1.69 14.77 11.40
C THR A 182 -1.24 14.75 9.94
N VAL A 183 -1.74 13.78 9.19
CA VAL A 183 -1.46 13.64 7.77
C VAL A 183 -2.01 14.83 6.99
N GLN A 184 -3.22 15.28 7.36
CA GLN A 184 -3.84 16.43 6.70
C GLN A 184 -3.01 17.72 6.87
N ALA A 185 -2.40 17.93 8.01
CA ALA A 185 -1.56 19.12 8.26
C ALA A 185 -0.33 19.14 7.33
N ALA A 186 0.33 17.99 7.16
CA ALA A 186 1.46 17.86 6.24
C ALA A 186 1.05 18.11 4.77
N ILE A 187 -0.09 17.54 4.34
CA ILE A 187 -0.63 17.79 2.99
C ILE A 187 -0.96 19.29 2.80
N ASN A 188 -1.56 19.93 3.79
CA ASN A 188 -1.89 21.36 3.72
C ASN A 188 -0.64 22.23 3.58
N ALA A 189 0.45 21.87 4.25
CA ALA A 189 1.72 22.59 4.21
C ALA A 189 2.49 22.38 2.88
N ALA A 190 2.28 21.26 2.19
CA ALA A 190 2.92 21.02 0.91
C ALA A 190 2.64 22.18 -0.09
N PRO A 191 3.59 22.54 -0.96
CA PRO A 191 3.36 23.55 -1.99
C PRO A 191 2.22 23.17 -2.94
N ALA A 192 1.55 24.15 -3.52
CA ALA A 192 0.55 23.92 -4.55
C ALA A 192 1.21 23.75 -5.93
N ASN A 193 0.52 23.02 -6.82
CA ASN A 193 0.90 22.82 -8.23
C ASN A 193 2.32 22.26 -8.39
N LEU A 194 2.65 21.27 -7.58
CA LEU A 194 3.91 20.54 -7.68
C LEU A 194 4.08 19.90 -9.05
N THR A 195 5.31 19.82 -9.52
CA THR A 195 5.71 19.12 -10.76
C THR A 195 6.66 17.96 -10.52
N SER A 196 6.96 17.70 -9.26
CA SER A 196 7.80 16.58 -8.77
C SER A 196 7.27 16.10 -7.43
N PRO A 197 7.60 14.88 -7.02
CA PRO A 197 7.15 14.30 -5.76
C PRO A 197 7.48 15.16 -4.54
N TYR A 198 6.49 15.33 -3.68
CA TYR A 198 6.61 15.85 -2.32
C TYR A 198 6.40 14.67 -1.36
N LEU A 199 7.46 14.27 -0.69
CA LEU A 199 7.52 13.04 0.10
C LEU A 199 7.11 13.32 1.55
N ILE A 200 6.00 12.72 1.98
CA ILE A 200 5.51 12.81 3.35
C ILE A 200 5.71 11.45 4.01
N PHE A 201 6.62 11.34 4.96
CA PHE A 201 6.77 10.17 5.80
C PHE A 201 5.74 10.16 6.92
N ILE A 202 5.13 8.99 7.17
CA ILE A 202 4.13 8.81 8.23
C ILE A 202 4.65 7.73 9.18
N ALA A 203 5.03 8.14 10.39
CA ALA A 203 5.49 7.24 11.43
C ALA A 203 4.37 6.32 11.93
N ALA A 204 4.75 5.20 12.55
CA ALA A 204 3.81 4.27 13.15
C ALA A 204 2.87 4.99 14.13
N GLY A 205 1.57 4.84 13.92
CA GLY A 205 0.55 5.48 14.72
C GLY A 205 -0.85 5.27 14.15
N THR A 206 -1.85 5.62 14.96
CA THR A 206 -3.24 5.65 14.55
C THR A 206 -3.68 7.10 14.39
N TYR A 207 -3.97 7.47 13.16
CA TYR A 207 -4.40 8.80 12.74
C TYR A 207 -5.91 8.79 12.54
N ASN A 208 -6.64 9.26 13.56
CA ASN A 208 -8.12 9.32 13.53
C ASN A 208 -8.56 10.59 12.83
N GLU A 209 -8.46 10.61 11.52
CA GLU A 209 -8.74 11.79 10.68
C GLU A 209 -9.30 11.40 9.31
N CYS A 210 -9.94 12.37 8.66
CA CYS A 210 -10.24 12.32 7.23
C CYS A 210 -9.18 13.08 6.48
N VAL A 211 -8.69 12.50 5.38
CA VAL A 211 -7.60 13.08 4.60
C VAL A 211 -8.09 13.49 3.20
N TYR A 212 -7.81 14.71 2.83
CA TYR A 212 -8.16 15.28 1.54
C TYR A 212 -6.92 15.78 0.79
N ILE A 213 -6.69 15.23 -0.41
CA ILE A 213 -5.66 15.70 -1.33
C ILE A 213 -6.35 16.46 -2.48
N PRO A 214 -6.37 17.81 -2.45
CA PRO A 214 -7.08 18.61 -3.45
C PRO A 214 -6.32 18.64 -4.78
N LYS A 215 -7.02 18.97 -5.86
CA LYS A 215 -6.46 19.03 -7.22
C LYS A 215 -5.24 19.96 -7.36
N THR A 216 -5.08 20.90 -6.45
CA THR A 216 -3.94 21.82 -6.39
C THR A 216 -2.70 21.20 -5.75
N LYS A 217 -2.76 19.95 -5.30
CA LYS A 217 -1.67 19.23 -4.64
C LYS A 217 -1.33 17.94 -5.42
N PRO A 218 -0.97 18.02 -6.72
CA PRO A 218 -0.45 16.84 -7.43
C PRO A 218 0.89 16.42 -6.86
N PHE A 219 1.34 15.20 -7.16
CA PHE A 219 2.62 14.64 -6.74
C PHE A 219 2.80 14.52 -5.21
N ILE A 220 1.71 14.43 -4.45
CA ILE A 220 1.81 14.06 -3.03
C ILE A 220 2.08 12.56 -2.92
N HIS A 221 3.17 12.21 -2.24
CA HIS A 221 3.55 10.84 -1.91
C HIS A 221 3.43 10.64 -0.40
N LEU A 222 2.50 9.79 0.03
CA LEU A 222 2.34 9.40 1.44
C LEU A 222 3.04 8.05 1.64
N ILE A 223 4.07 8.03 2.46
CA ILE A 223 4.92 6.86 2.70
C ILE A 223 4.88 6.51 4.17
N GLY A 224 4.12 5.47 4.51
CA GLY A 224 4.04 4.97 5.88
C GLY A 224 5.25 4.12 6.26
N GLU A 225 5.52 4.06 7.55
CA GLU A 225 6.55 3.19 8.09
C GLU A 225 6.23 1.70 7.84
N ASN A 226 4.97 1.31 8.06
CA ASN A 226 4.49 -0.06 7.88
C ASN A 226 2.95 -0.09 7.86
N PRO A 227 2.31 -0.84 6.96
CA PRO A 227 0.84 -0.83 6.83
C PRO A 227 0.10 -1.42 8.04
N ASP A 228 0.73 -2.24 8.85
CA ASP A 228 0.10 -2.75 10.08
C ASP A 228 0.15 -1.73 11.22
N ARG A 229 1.05 -0.78 11.15
CA ARG A 229 1.34 0.19 12.20
C ARG A 229 0.91 1.61 11.85
N VAL A 230 0.79 1.96 10.58
CA VAL A 230 0.31 3.26 10.11
C VAL A 230 -1.15 3.11 9.68
N LYS A 231 -2.07 3.64 10.49
CA LYS A 231 -3.51 3.52 10.26
C LYS A 231 -4.14 4.90 10.16
N ILE A 232 -4.62 5.25 8.98
CA ILE A 232 -5.49 6.42 8.77
C ILE A 232 -6.92 5.89 8.84
N GLN A 233 -7.66 6.27 9.86
CA GLN A 233 -8.97 5.66 10.11
C GLN A 233 -10.01 6.68 10.57
N PHE A 234 -11.25 6.44 10.19
CA PHE A 234 -12.41 7.17 10.67
C PHE A 234 -13.69 6.37 10.43
N ALA A 235 -14.80 6.73 11.07
CA ALA A 235 -16.11 6.10 10.83
C ALA A 235 -17.01 7.05 10.02
N LEU A 236 -17.21 6.75 8.74
CA LEU A 236 -18.09 7.52 7.85
C LEU A 236 -19.10 6.60 7.16
N ASN A 237 -20.33 7.05 7.00
CA ASN A 237 -21.37 6.32 6.27
C ASN A 237 -22.28 7.28 5.52
N ARG A 238 -22.65 6.92 4.31
CA ARG A 238 -23.49 7.74 3.44
C ARG A 238 -24.94 7.81 3.88
N VAL A 239 -25.50 6.72 4.39
CA VAL A 239 -26.94 6.64 4.71
C VAL A 239 -27.27 7.41 5.99
N GLU A 240 -26.45 7.27 7.02
CA GLU A 240 -26.65 8.00 8.29
C GLU A 240 -26.38 9.49 8.11
N GLU A 241 -25.50 9.84 7.19
CA GLU A 241 -25.29 11.21 6.74
C GLU A 241 -26.56 11.84 6.19
N GLN A 242 -27.32 11.12 5.36
CA GLN A 242 -28.54 11.63 4.76
C GLN A 242 -29.71 11.76 5.76
N THR A 243 -29.76 10.91 6.77
CA THR A 243 -30.89 10.80 7.71
C THR A 243 -30.70 11.58 9.01
N ASN A 244 -29.47 11.83 9.45
CA ASN A 244 -29.16 12.45 10.73
C ASN A 244 -28.07 13.54 10.60
N SER A 245 -28.19 14.40 9.61
CA SER A 245 -27.17 15.31 9.14
C SER A 245 -26.54 16.22 10.21
N ASP A 246 -27.31 16.65 11.21
CA ASP A 246 -26.87 17.66 12.17
C ASP A 246 -26.40 17.05 13.51
N THR A 247 -26.79 15.83 13.81
CA THR A 247 -26.55 15.20 15.12
C THR A 247 -25.52 14.07 15.08
N TRP A 248 -25.28 13.47 13.90
CA TRP A 248 -24.31 12.40 13.76
C TRP A 248 -22.88 12.99 13.81
N PRO A 249 -22.05 12.59 14.79
CA PRO A 249 -20.73 13.22 14.99
C PRO A 249 -19.77 13.02 13.83
N TYR A 250 -20.05 12.04 12.97
CA TYR A 250 -19.23 11.70 11.80
C TYR A 250 -19.81 12.19 10.49
N SER A 251 -20.97 12.86 10.53
CA SER A 251 -21.64 13.38 9.33
C SER A 251 -20.83 14.50 8.69
N ILE A 252 -20.73 14.46 7.38
CA ILE A 252 -20.13 15.53 6.58
C ILE A 252 -20.98 16.84 6.66
N HIS A 253 -22.25 16.75 7.02
CA HIS A 253 -23.11 17.92 7.24
C HIS A 253 -22.82 18.61 8.58
N ASN A 254 -22.24 17.89 9.54
CA ASN A 254 -21.77 18.48 10.77
C ASN A 254 -20.54 19.39 10.49
N PRO A 255 -20.62 20.71 10.67
CA PRO A 255 -19.53 21.63 10.35
C PRO A 255 -18.25 21.36 11.16
N ASN A 256 -18.37 20.66 12.28
CA ASN A 256 -17.26 20.30 13.16
C ASN A 256 -16.77 18.86 12.93
N SER A 257 -17.34 18.12 11.98
CA SER A 257 -16.84 16.78 11.68
C SER A 257 -15.45 16.82 11.07
N PRO A 258 -14.59 15.82 11.32
CA PRO A 258 -13.27 15.73 10.71
C PRO A 258 -13.31 15.79 9.18
N ALA A 259 -14.31 15.23 8.54
CA ALA A 259 -14.48 15.30 7.09
C ALA A 259 -14.68 16.74 6.60
N ARG A 260 -15.52 17.52 7.27
CA ARG A 260 -15.73 18.93 6.94
C ARG A 260 -14.50 19.78 7.22
N LEU A 261 -13.84 19.52 8.32
CA LEU A 261 -12.58 20.21 8.66
C LEU A 261 -11.46 19.89 7.67
N ALA A 262 -11.45 18.68 7.10
CA ALA A 262 -10.57 18.30 6.02
C ALA A 262 -10.96 18.90 4.65
N GLY A 263 -12.09 19.59 4.55
CA GLY A 263 -12.55 20.26 3.32
C GLY A 263 -13.45 19.39 2.43
N TYR A 264 -14.00 18.30 2.96
CA TYR A 264 -14.96 17.46 2.21
C TYR A 264 -16.25 18.26 1.89
N THR A 265 -16.82 17.95 0.74
CA THR A 265 -18.14 18.42 0.31
C THR A 265 -19.16 17.28 0.43
N THR A 266 -20.43 17.59 0.35
CA THR A 266 -21.57 16.70 0.64
C THR A 266 -21.66 15.40 -0.18
N ASP A 267 -20.74 15.12 -1.08
CA ASP A 267 -20.79 13.92 -1.94
C ASP A 267 -19.74 12.85 -1.60
N GLN A 268 -19.08 12.95 -0.42
CA GLN A 268 -17.86 12.19 -0.20
C GLN A 268 -17.81 11.61 1.22
N ASN A 269 -17.95 10.29 1.33
CA ASN A 269 -18.00 9.56 2.61
C ASN A 269 -16.79 8.67 2.80
N CYS A 270 -15.65 9.07 2.29
CA CYS A 270 -14.42 8.28 2.35
C CYS A 270 -13.45 8.83 3.39
N VAL A 271 -12.67 7.94 3.97
CA VAL A 271 -11.61 8.32 4.93
C VAL A 271 -10.51 9.10 4.23
N VAL A 272 -10.11 8.65 3.04
CA VAL A 272 -9.15 9.37 2.20
C VAL A 272 -9.79 9.73 0.87
N LEU A 273 -9.78 11.03 0.55
CA LEU A 273 -10.27 11.57 -0.69
C LEU A 273 -9.13 12.15 -1.52
N ILE A 274 -8.90 11.59 -2.71
CA ILE A 274 -7.90 12.07 -3.64
C ILE A 274 -8.58 12.76 -4.83
N LYS A 275 -8.35 14.06 -4.97
CA LYS A 275 -8.73 14.88 -6.13
C LYS A 275 -7.50 15.47 -6.84
N ALA A 276 -6.36 14.83 -6.73
CA ALA A 276 -5.12 15.23 -7.38
C ALA A 276 -4.63 14.12 -8.32
N THR A 277 -3.80 14.48 -9.27
CA THR A 277 -3.07 13.52 -10.12
C THR A 277 -1.73 13.18 -9.51
N ASP A 278 -1.12 12.08 -9.96
CA ASP A 278 0.25 11.72 -9.62
C ASP A 278 0.45 11.52 -8.10
N VAL A 279 -0.54 10.87 -7.45
CA VAL A 279 -0.50 10.56 -6.03
C VAL A 279 0.04 9.15 -5.82
N TYR A 280 0.92 9.01 -4.86
CA TYR A 280 1.48 7.72 -4.45
C TYR A 280 1.21 7.44 -2.98
N LEU A 281 0.74 6.22 -2.69
CA LEU A 281 0.52 5.73 -1.32
C LEU A 281 1.34 4.47 -1.11
N GLU A 282 2.03 4.38 0.02
CA GLU A 282 2.85 3.23 0.35
C GLU A 282 2.83 2.93 1.85
N ASN A 283 2.76 1.63 2.20
CA ASN A 283 2.86 1.14 3.57
C ASN A 283 1.80 1.75 4.53
N ILE A 284 0.58 1.97 4.07
CA ILE A 284 -0.49 2.64 4.82
C ILE A 284 -1.74 1.76 4.85
N SER A 285 -2.38 1.67 6.03
CA SER A 285 -3.77 1.19 6.14
C SER A 285 -4.74 2.35 6.13
N ILE A 286 -5.74 2.29 5.27
CA ILE A 286 -6.88 3.21 5.22
C ILE A 286 -8.12 2.42 5.63
N ILE A 287 -8.71 2.78 6.77
CA ILE A 287 -9.77 1.98 7.40
C ILE A 287 -11.00 2.85 7.62
N ASN A 288 -12.11 2.50 6.98
CA ASN A 288 -13.39 3.05 7.37
C ASN A 288 -14.00 2.17 8.49
N LEU A 289 -13.92 2.65 9.71
CA LEU A 289 -14.37 1.93 10.91
C LEU A 289 -15.86 1.62 10.92
N TYR A 290 -16.67 2.32 10.15
CA TYR A 290 -18.10 2.01 10.04
C TYR A 290 -18.33 0.61 9.46
N GLY A 291 -17.61 0.26 8.38
CA GLY A 291 -17.72 -1.04 7.71
C GLY A 291 -16.75 -2.09 8.24
N ALA A 292 -15.64 -1.68 8.82
CA ALA A 292 -14.60 -2.60 9.32
C ALA A 292 -15.12 -3.52 10.42
N LEU A 293 -14.75 -4.80 10.38
CA LEU A 293 -15.20 -5.80 11.36
C LEU A 293 -14.60 -5.54 12.74
N LYS A 294 -15.45 -5.50 13.77
CA LYS A 294 -15.03 -5.32 15.16
C LYS A 294 -14.08 -6.41 15.67
N SER A 295 -14.19 -7.62 15.12
CA SER A 295 -13.32 -8.74 15.46
C SER A 295 -11.88 -8.59 14.98
N ARG A 296 -11.64 -7.71 14.00
CA ARG A 296 -10.35 -7.53 13.33
C ARG A 296 -9.73 -6.15 13.55
N TYR A 297 -10.58 -5.13 13.70
CA TYR A 297 -10.13 -3.74 13.79
C TYR A 297 -10.67 -3.09 15.05
N ASP A 298 -9.77 -2.51 15.85
CA ASP A 298 -10.16 -1.75 17.05
C ASP A 298 -11.02 -0.55 16.65
N GLY A 299 -12.17 -0.43 17.30
CA GLY A 299 -13.17 0.59 16.97
C GLY A 299 -14.03 0.28 15.73
N GLY A 300 -13.82 -0.83 15.05
CA GLY A 300 -14.67 -1.28 13.93
C GLY A 300 -16.10 -1.52 14.37
N LEU A 301 -17.09 -1.03 13.58
CA LEU A 301 -18.51 -1.16 13.91
C LEU A 301 -19.15 -2.38 13.23
N GLY A 302 -18.54 -2.90 12.15
CA GLY A 302 -19.04 -4.06 11.41
C GLY A 302 -20.40 -3.85 10.79
N LYS A 303 -20.74 -2.62 10.43
CA LYS A 303 -22.03 -2.26 9.85
C LYS A 303 -22.00 -2.37 8.32
N GLY A 304 -23.07 -2.92 7.76
CA GLY A 304 -23.31 -2.87 6.32
C GLY A 304 -23.70 -1.45 5.86
N GLY A 305 -23.49 -1.19 4.57
CA GLY A 305 -23.82 0.08 3.94
C GLY A 305 -22.61 0.75 3.29
N GLN A 306 -22.87 1.76 2.48
CA GLN A 306 -21.83 2.48 1.72
C GLN A 306 -20.93 3.29 2.66
N ALA A 307 -19.66 2.92 2.71
CA ALA A 307 -18.69 3.48 3.64
C ALA A 307 -17.29 3.32 3.03
N GLU A 308 -16.89 4.26 2.21
CA GLU A 308 -15.65 4.16 1.45
C GLU A 308 -14.43 4.37 2.37
N ALA A 309 -13.40 3.55 2.24
CA ALA A 309 -12.08 3.83 2.80
C ALA A 309 -11.34 4.84 1.91
N LEU A 310 -11.34 4.62 0.60
CA LEU A 310 -10.65 5.45 -0.37
C LEU A 310 -11.57 5.90 -1.50
N CYS A 311 -11.54 7.18 -1.83
CA CYS A 311 -12.06 7.72 -3.08
C CYS A 311 -10.92 8.30 -3.91
N SER A 312 -10.73 7.81 -5.12
CA SER A 312 -9.75 8.34 -6.08
C SER A 312 -10.44 8.87 -7.32
N HIS A 313 -10.36 10.18 -7.54
CA HIS A 313 -11.18 10.87 -8.54
C HIS A 313 -10.41 11.34 -9.77
N TYR A 314 -9.08 11.18 -9.80
CA TYR A 314 -8.24 11.70 -10.86
C TYR A 314 -7.24 10.65 -11.37
N ASP A 315 -6.48 11.02 -12.36
CA ASP A 315 -5.57 10.14 -13.08
C ASP A 315 -4.26 9.89 -12.32
N ARG A 316 -3.68 8.72 -12.48
CA ARG A 316 -2.37 8.30 -12.00
C ARG A 316 -2.24 8.24 -10.47
N LEU A 317 -3.15 7.49 -9.84
CA LEU A 317 -2.93 6.97 -8.49
C LEU A 317 -2.04 5.72 -8.57
N ALA A 318 -1.04 5.62 -7.71
CA ALA A 318 -0.31 4.37 -7.48
C ALA A 318 -0.31 4.01 -5.99
N MET A 319 -0.48 2.71 -5.70
CA MET A 319 -0.44 2.18 -4.33
C MET A 319 0.46 0.94 -4.26
N ASN A 320 1.28 0.87 -3.22
CA ASN A 320 2.12 -0.27 -2.93
C ASN A 320 2.04 -0.64 -1.45
N ASN A 321 1.85 -1.94 -1.16
CA ASN A 321 1.79 -2.46 0.21
C ASN A 321 0.82 -1.68 1.12
N CYS A 322 -0.38 -1.39 0.60
CA CYS A 322 -1.43 -0.68 1.33
C CYS A 322 -2.55 -1.63 1.74
N LYS A 323 -3.32 -1.23 2.77
CA LYS A 323 -4.55 -1.92 3.15
C LYS A 323 -5.73 -0.96 3.03
N LEU A 324 -6.74 -1.35 2.27
CA LEU A 324 -8.03 -0.66 2.19
C LEU A 324 -9.08 -1.52 2.88
N VAL A 325 -9.74 -1.00 3.89
CA VAL A 325 -10.65 -1.76 4.75
C VAL A 325 -11.97 -1.05 4.93
N SER A 326 -13.05 -1.72 4.54
CA SER A 326 -14.44 -1.35 4.85
C SER A 326 -15.36 -2.55 4.62
N PHE A 327 -16.65 -2.33 4.32
CA PHE A 327 -17.62 -3.36 4.01
C PHE A 327 -18.23 -3.19 2.61
N GLN A 328 -18.90 -2.07 2.34
CA GLN A 328 -19.48 -1.76 1.04
C GLN A 328 -18.78 -0.54 0.43
N ASP A 329 -18.50 -0.61 -0.87
CA ASP A 329 -17.89 0.49 -1.63
C ASP A 329 -16.50 0.90 -1.11
N THR A 330 -15.68 -0.06 -0.62
CA THR A 330 -14.40 0.21 0.06
C THR A 330 -13.47 1.13 -0.72
N TRP A 331 -13.35 0.92 -2.04
CA TRP A 331 -12.59 1.79 -2.91
C TRP A 331 -13.46 2.29 -4.07
N TRP A 332 -13.70 3.60 -4.08
CA TRP A 332 -14.40 4.26 -5.16
C TRP A 332 -13.42 4.89 -6.15
N THR A 333 -13.30 4.28 -7.32
CA THR A 333 -12.58 4.85 -8.46
C THR A 333 -13.57 5.69 -9.25
N ARG A 334 -13.36 6.98 -9.28
CA ARG A 334 -14.25 7.88 -10.02
C ARG A 334 -13.42 8.73 -10.96
N PHE A 335 -13.97 8.97 -12.14
CA PHE A 335 -13.41 10.00 -12.97
C PHE A 335 -14.33 11.19 -13.02
N GLN A 336 -13.74 12.35 -13.26
CA GLN A 336 -14.49 13.59 -13.34
C GLN A 336 -14.85 13.91 -14.80
N LYS A 337 -16.10 14.36 -15.02
CA LYS A 337 -16.44 15.03 -16.27
C LYS A 337 -15.85 16.44 -16.23
N VAL A 338 -15.00 16.76 -17.18
CA VAL A 338 -14.55 18.12 -17.44
C VAL A 338 -15.26 18.59 -18.70
N ASN A 339 -16.08 19.65 -18.61
CA ASN A 339 -16.87 20.16 -19.72
C ASN A 339 -17.78 19.11 -20.39
N GLY A 340 -18.34 18.21 -19.59
CA GLY A 340 -19.24 17.15 -20.08
C GLY A 340 -18.52 15.91 -20.65
N THR A 341 -17.22 15.94 -20.81
CA THR A 341 -16.42 14.83 -21.30
C THR A 341 -15.76 14.09 -20.15
N TYR A 342 -15.76 12.77 -20.20
CA TYR A 342 -15.10 11.92 -19.24
C TYR A 342 -13.58 12.02 -19.37
N GLY A 343 -12.89 12.26 -18.28
CA GLY A 343 -11.43 12.22 -18.21
C GLY A 343 -10.90 10.79 -18.09
N ILE A 344 -9.62 10.62 -18.30
CA ILE A 344 -8.91 9.38 -18.05
C ILE A 344 -8.70 9.28 -16.52
N CYS A 345 -8.96 8.11 -15.95
CA CYS A 345 -8.65 7.78 -14.55
C CYS A 345 -7.92 6.45 -14.52
N ARG A 346 -6.61 6.50 -14.34
CA ARG A 346 -5.76 5.31 -14.25
C ARG A 346 -5.28 5.14 -12.81
N ALA A 347 -5.26 3.88 -12.36
CA ALA A 347 -4.65 3.54 -11.10
C ALA A 347 -3.82 2.25 -11.23
N TYR A 348 -2.73 2.20 -10.48
CA TYR A 348 -1.90 1.00 -10.35
C TYR A 348 -1.76 0.62 -8.89
N VAL A 349 -2.02 -0.63 -8.57
CA VAL A 349 -1.97 -1.17 -7.19
C VAL A 349 -1.18 -2.46 -7.19
N GLN A 350 -0.26 -2.58 -6.26
CA GLN A 350 0.48 -3.83 -6.07
C GLN A 350 0.64 -4.18 -4.59
N ASN A 351 0.84 -5.47 -4.31
CA ASN A 351 1.18 -5.99 -2.97
C ASN A 351 0.21 -5.54 -1.87
N SER A 352 -1.04 -5.30 -2.21
CA SER A 352 -2.00 -4.63 -1.32
C SER A 352 -3.12 -5.58 -0.87
N TRP A 353 -3.79 -5.18 0.21
CA TRP A 353 -4.95 -5.85 0.76
C TRP A 353 -6.18 -4.98 0.60
N ILE A 354 -7.23 -5.51 -0.04
CA ILE A 354 -8.49 -4.80 -0.22
C ILE A 354 -9.60 -5.66 0.39
N GLU A 355 -10.21 -5.15 1.44
CA GLU A 355 -11.19 -5.85 2.25
C GLU A 355 -12.57 -5.21 2.11
N GLY A 356 -13.58 -6.07 1.94
CA GLY A 356 -14.95 -5.63 1.85
C GLY A 356 -15.93 -6.76 1.60
N SER A 357 -17.18 -6.41 1.27
CA SER A 357 -18.23 -7.35 0.90
C SER A 357 -18.92 -6.92 -0.38
N THR A 358 -19.71 -5.86 -0.35
CA THR A 358 -20.53 -5.45 -1.50
C THR A 358 -19.82 -4.38 -2.30
N ASP A 359 -19.58 -4.64 -3.61
CA ASP A 359 -19.05 -3.66 -4.56
C ASP A 359 -17.77 -2.99 -4.07
N TYR A 360 -16.91 -3.72 -3.37
CA TYR A 360 -15.83 -3.09 -2.62
C TYR A 360 -14.69 -2.54 -3.49
N ILE A 361 -14.73 -2.80 -4.82
CA ILE A 361 -14.04 -2.00 -5.84
C ILE A 361 -15.09 -1.54 -6.84
N TRP A 362 -15.47 -0.27 -6.80
CA TRP A 362 -16.51 0.22 -7.67
C TRP A 362 -16.17 1.55 -8.33
N GLY A 363 -16.81 1.83 -9.45
CA GLY A 363 -16.61 3.05 -10.21
C GLY A 363 -16.09 2.78 -11.62
N SER A 364 -15.25 3.65 -12.15
CA SER A 364 -14.78 3.64 -13.53
C SER A 364 -13.28 3.94 -13.61
N GLY A 365 -12.73 3.82 -14.81
CA GLY A 365 -11.31 4.03 -15.09
C GLY A 365 -10.57 2.74 -15.46
N ASP A 366 -9.31 2.89 -15.82
CA ASP A 366 -8.40 1.79 -16.11
C ASP A 366 -7.55 1.51 -14.86
N VAL A 367 -7.82 0.40 -14.20
CA VAL A 367 -7.19 0.03 -12.92
C VAL A 367 -6.48 -1.31 -13.08
N LEU A 368 -5.18 -1.33 -12.87
CA LEU A 368 -4.39 -2.55 -12.79
C LEU A 368 -4.05 -2.83 -11.32
N ILE A 369 -4.41 -4.04 -10.86
CA ILE A 369 -4.10 -4.54 -9.51
C ILE A 369 -3.30 -5.83 -9.66
N GLU A 370 -2.09 -5.86 -9.11
CA GLU A 370 -1.20 -7.01 -9.17
C GLU A 370 -0.80 -7.51 -7.77
N ASN A 371 -0.56 -8.81 -7.63
CA ASN A 371 -0.02 -9.45 -6.41
C ASN A 371 -0.74 -9.03 -5.12
N SER A 372 -2.05 -8.84 -5.20
CA SER A 372 -2.86 -8.28 -4.11
C SER A 372 -3.90 -9.29 -3.63
N THR A 373 -4.38 -9.09 -2.40
CA THR A 373 -5.42 -9.93 -1.82
C THR A 373 -6.74 -9.19 -1.77
N PHE A 374 -7.79 -9.82 -2.29
CA PHE A 374 -9.19 -9.42 -2.10
C PHE A 374 -9.79 -10.27 -1.00
N TYR A 375 -10.19 -9.62 0.09
CA TYR A 375 -10.64 -10.32 1.29
C TYR A 375 -12.12 -10.04 1.57
N ASN A 376 -12.92 -11.09 1.46
CA ASN A 376 -14.37 -11.00 1.57
C ASN A 376 -14.83 -11.12 3.01
N THR A 377 -15.69 -10.20 3.47
CA THR A 377 -16.22 -10.14 4.84
C THR A 377 -17.73 -10.39 4.92
N GLY A 378 -18.37 -10.74 3.81
CA GLY A 378 -19.81 -11.04 3.76
C GLY A 378 -20.14 -12.06 2.68
N ASN A 379 -21.13 -12.92 2.95
CA ASN A 379 -21.63 -13.89 1.99
C ASN A 379 -22.32 -13.19 0.81
N GLY A 380 -22.11 -13.73 -0.41
CA GLY A 380 -22.65 -13.14 -1.63
C GLY A 380 -21.89 -11.87 -2.04
N SER A 381 -20.65 -11.73 -1.59
CA SER A 381 -19.76 -10.60 -1.91
C SER A 381 -19.64 -10.35 -3.40
N PHE A 382 -19.58 -9.08 -3.78
CA PHE A 382 -19.19 -8.63 -5.12
C PHE A 382 -17.86 -7.90 -5.01
N ILE A 383 -16.79 -8.47 -5.59
CA ILE A 383 -15.47 -7.83 -5.59
C ILE A 383 -15.54 -6.52 -6.35
N THR A 384 -16.09 -6.55 -7.57
CA THR A 384 -16.15 -5.37 -8.42
C THR A 384 -17.59 -4.96 -8.77
N ALA A 385 -17.80 -3.65 -8.88
CA ALA A 385 -19.00 -3.06 -9.46
C ALA A 385 -18.57 -2.05 -10.53
N SER A 386 -18.07 -2.55 -11.65
CA SER A 386 -17.51 -1.73 -12.71
C SER A 386 -18.59 -0.88 -13.40
N ARG A 387 -18.32 0.42 -13.49
CA ARG A 387 -19.06 1.42 -14.27
C ARG A 387 -18.22 1.99 -15.39
N SER A 388 -17.33 1.16 -15.96
CA SER A 388 -16.49 1.58 -17.07
C SER A 388 -17.31 2.34 -18.11
N ASN A 389 -16.75 3.35 -18.67
CA ASN A 389 -17.34 4.17 -19.72
C ASN A 389 -16.65 3.90 -21.06
N GLU A 390 -17.09 4.55 -22.10
CA GLU A 390 -16.60 4.34 -23.47
C GLU A 390 -15.11 4.72 -23.63
N THR A 391 -14.60 5.59 -22.75
CA THR A 391 -13.20 6.05 -22.80
C THR A 391 -12.25 5.17 -21.99
N ASP A 392 -12.77 4.28 -21.12
CA ASP A 392 -11.96 3.33 -20.39
C ASP A 392 -11.51 2.21 -21.35
N ALA A 393 -10.22 2.11 -21.62
CA ALA A 393 -9.69 1.14 -22.57
C ALA A 393 -9.77 -0.30 -22.03
N TYR A 394 -9.41 -0.49 -20.77
CA TYR A 394 -9.25 -1.80 -20.15
C TYR A 394 -10.23 -2.07 -19.01
N GLY A 395 -10.68 -1.06 -18.27
CA GLY A 395 -11.48 -1.22 -17.06
C GLY A 395 -10.64 -1.76 -15.91
N TYR A 396 -11.18 -2.69 -15.13
CA TYR A 396 -10.48 -3.31 -14.00
C TYR A 396 -9.75 -4.58 -14.41
N VAL A 397 -8.46 -4.62 -14.20
CA VAL A 397 -7.60 -5.79 -14.47
C VAL A 397 -6.92 -6.21 -13.16
N MET A 398 -7.22 -7.40 -12.69
CA MET A 398 -6.63 -8.04 -11.52
C MET A 398 -5.75 -9.20 -11.98
N LYS A 399 -4.45 -9.12 -11.68
CA LYS A 399 -3.45 -10.09 -12.15
C LYS A 399 -2.61 -10.62 -10.99
N ASP A 400 -2.37 -11.93 -10.98
CA ASP A 400 -1.56 -12.61 -9.95
C ASP A 400 -2.08 -12.34 -8.52
N CYS A 401 -3.40 -12.24 -8.36
CA CYS A 401 -4.05 -11.89 -7.10
C CYS A 401 -4.53 -13.14 -6.34
N THR A 402 -4.92 -12.95 -5.08
CA THR A 402 -5.57 -13.97 -4.25
C THR A 402 -6.95 -13.47 -3.83
N ILE A 403 -7.96 -14.33 -3.90
CA ILE A 403 -9.29 -14.10 -3.33
C ILE A 403 -9.46 -15.01 -2.13
N ASP A 404 -9.72 -14.41 -0.97
CA ASP A 404 -9.87 -15.07 0.32
C ASP A 404 -11.02 -14.44 1.12
N GLY A 405 -11.36 -14.92 2.30
CA GLY A 405 -12.43 -14.36 3.10
C GLY A 405 -12.42 -14.74 4.57
N GLU A 406 -13.25 -14.06 5.34
CA GLU A 406 -13.45 -14.28 6.77
C GLU A 406 -14.02 -15.67 7.02
N ALA A 407 -13.66 -16.27 8.15
CA ALA A 407 -14.18 -17.58 8.56
C ALA A 407 -15.73 -17.58 8.55
N GLY A 408 -16.30 -18.58 7.86
CA GLY A 408 -17.75 -18.69 7.68
C GLY A 408 -18.29 -17.98 6.44
N ILE A 409 -17.48 -17.23 5.70
CA ILE A 409 -17.82 -16.72 4.38
C ILE A 409 -17.49 -17.81 3.35
N THR A 410 -18.50 -18.28 2.66
CA THR A 410 -18.37 -19.51 1.81
C THR A 410 -18.37 -19.23 0.32
N ALA A 411 -18.79 -18.03 -0.10
CA ALA A 411 -18.89 -17.74 -1.52
C ALA A 411 -18.80 -16.24 -1.84
N PHE A 412 -18.30 -15.95 -3.04
CA PHE A 412 -18.17 -14.61 -3.60
C PHE A 412 -18.58 -14.58 -5.06
N SER A 413 -18.73 -13.37 -5.60
CA SER A 413 -18.88 -13.08 -7.02
C SER A 413 -17.75 -12.20 -7.49
N PHE A 414 -17.18 -12.44 -8.67
CA PHE A 414 -16.14 -11.56 -9.26
C PHE A 414 -16.63 -10.11 -9.39
N GLY A 415 -17.93 -9.94 -9.65
CA GLY A 415 -18.48 -8.62 -9.65
C GLY A 415 -19.87 -8.54 -10.26
N ARG A 416 -20.39 -7.32 -10.38
CA ARG A 416 -21.63 -7.01 -11.09
C ARG A 416 -21.46 -5.83 -12.03
N GLN A 417 -22.19 -5.85 -13.11
CA GLN A 417 -22.20 -4.80 -14.10
C GLN A 417 -22.99 -3.59 -13.60
N GLN A 418 -22.38 -2.42 -13.63
CA GLN A 418 -23.01 -1.14 -13.28
C GLN A 418 -23.17 -0.21 -14.51
N SER A 419 -22.67 -0.60 -15.67
CA SER A 419 -22.85 0.09 -16.95
C SER A 419 -22.79 -0.90 -18.11
N THR A 420 -23.25 -0.50 -19.28
CA THR A 420 -23.19 -1.32 -20.50
C THR A 420 -21.77 -1.57 -20.99
N SER A 421 -20.82 -0.74 -20.59
CA SER A 421 -19.39 -0.83 -20.94
C SER A 421 -18.55 -1.42 -19.80
N ALA A 422 -19.18 -2.01 -18.78
CA ALA A 422 -18.47 -2.55 -17.63
C ALA A 422 -17.43 -3.61 -18.04
N LYS A 423 -16.20 -3.48 -17.54
CA LYS A 423 -15.09 -4.37 -17.80
C LYS A 423 -14.39 -4.73 -16.49
N ALA A 424 -14.23 -6.02 -16.23
CA ALA A 424 -13.43 -6.55 -15.14
C ALA A 424 -12.82 -7.89 -15.57
N VAL A 425 -11.51 -8.02 -15.42
CA VAL A 425 -10.73 -9.19 -15.84
C VAL A 425 -9.87 -9.70 -14.70
N PHE A 426 -9.92 -11.00 -14.43
CA PHE A 426 -9.07 -11.66 -13.45
C PHE A 426 -8.12 -12.60 -14.18
N ILE A 427 -6.82 -12.42 -13.99
CA ILE A 427 -5.75 -13.17 -14.66
C ILE A 427 -4.92 -13.85 -13.59
N ASN A 428 -4.69 -15.17 -13.72
CA ASN A 428 -3.84 -15.95 -12.81
C ASN A 428 -4.15 -15.67 -11.32
N THR A 429 -5.45 -15.66 -10.96
CA THR A 429 -5.91 -15.34 -9.62
C THR A 429 -6.19 -16.60 -8.82
N ALA A 430 -5.56 -16.76 -7.66
CA ALA A 430 -5.78 -17.88 -6.75
C ALA A 430 -7.11 -17.72 -6.01
N LEU A 431 -7.96 -18.76 -6.04
CA LEU A 431 -9.25 -18.79 -5.36
C LEU A 431 -9.12 -19.65 -4.09
N LYS A 432 -9.29 -19.04 -2.93
CA LYS A 432 -9.36 -19.74 -1.63
C LYS A 432 -10.78 -19.87 -1.10
N MET A 433 -11.77 -19.45 -1.87
CA MET A 433 -13.19 -19.50 -1.58
C MET A 433 -13.98 -20.00 -2.79
N ASP A 434 -15.18 -20.51 -2.56
CA ASP A 434 -16.10 -20.90 -3.62
C ASP A 434 -16.66 -19.66 -4.34
N ILE A 435 -16.75 -19.77 -5.68
CA ILE A 435 -17.37 -18.75 -6.51
C ILE A 435 -18.88 -19.01 -6.63
N ILE A 436 -19.68 -17.96 -6.48
CA ILE A 436 -21.09 -18.00 -6.86
C ILE A 436 -21.17 -17.85 -8.38
N ALA A 437 -21.92 -18.75 -9.04
CA ALA A 437 -22.19 -18.62 -10.47
C ALA A 437 -22.82 -17.25 -10.77
N VAL A 438 -22.12 -16.44 -11.56
CA VAL A 438 -22.48 -15.04 -11.80
C VAL A 438 -23.02 -14.85 -13.19
N SER A 439 -23.98 -14.00 -13.30
CA SER A 439 -24.52 -13.49 -14.56
C SER A 439 -23.64 -12.39 -15.18
N TYR A 440 -22.37 -12.66 -15.45
CA TYR A 440 -21.62 -11.83 -16.40
C TYR A 440 -21.72 -12.43 -17.79
N THR A 441 -22.21 -11.67 -18.73
CA THR A 441 -22.33 -12.11 -20.14
C THR A 441 -20.98 -12.17 -20.86
N HIS A 442 -19.89 -11.68 -20.24
CA HIS A 442 -18.55 -11.66 -20.84
C HIS A 442 -17.45 -11.87 -19.80
N LEU A 443 -17.45 -13.02 -19.12
CA LEU A 443 -16.30 -13.48 -18.34
C LEU A 443 -15.47 -14.41 -19.21
N THR A 444 -14.37 -13.95 -19.76
CA THR A 444 -13.34 -14.82 -20.32
C THR A 444 -12.38 -15.20 -19.19
N LEU A 445 -12.61 -16.35 -18.56
CA LEU A 445 -11.58 -17.00 -17.76
C LEU A 445 -10.56 -17.57 -18.74
N PRO A 446 -9.27 -17.27 -18.67
CA PRO A 446 -8.27 -18.03 -19.39
C PRO A 446 -8.35 -19.46 -18.87
N THR A 447 -8.68 -20.39 -19.76
CA THR A 447 -8.63 -21.81 -19.46
C THR A 447 -7.17 -22.14 -19.19
N ILE A 448 -6.83 -22.45 -17.94
CA ILE A 448 -5.53 -23.05 -17.63
C ILE A 448 -5.61 -24.48 -18.13
N ALA A 449 -4.84 -24.79 -19.16
CA ALA A 449 -4.57 -26.15 -19.62
C ALA A 449 -3.44 -26.73 -18.77
#